data_967bf595a95049121fd5f12a28cd2c24
#
_entry.id   967bf595a95049121fd5f12a28cd2c24
#
_cell.length_a   1.000
_cell.length_b   1.000
_cell.length_c   1.000
_cell.angle_alpha   90.00
_cell.angle_beta   90.00
_cell.angle_gamma   90.00
#
_symmetry.space_group_name_H-M   'P 1'
#
loop_
_entity.id
_entity.type
_entity.pdbx_description
1 polymer ?
#
loop_
_entity_poly.entity_id
_entity_poly.type
_entity_poly.pdbx_seq_one_letter_code
_entity_poly.pdbx_strand_id
1 'polypeptide(L)'
;DSVTLIQGRAGTGKTTMMTEAVKAIQKSGKQVFAFAPTAEASRGVLRAEGFEKADTVAALLADKELQHSVKDQVLWIDEAGLIGSRDMLRVLRVADQQNCRVILTGDDRQHRAVARGDAFRVLREVAGLPTAGTRTIYRQRQEAYRSAVADLAEGKTAQGFKKLEKMGAVKELESEQIIDRLTADYIETVKKGKLALVVSPTHKEREKVNDRIRSELQSLKKVSKRERVFTKLQSLNFTDARKADPTNYKTGMVVQAHLKISGELTKGSKATVERVEGRKVWLKTASGKECSLPLGHADRFD
;
A
#
# COMPACT_ATOMS: atom_id res chain seq x y z
N ASP A 1 5.54 -30.23 -0.44
CA ASP A 1 6.27 -28.97 -0.61
C ASP A 1 5.98 -28.04 0.56
N SER A 2 7.03 -27.44 1.13
CA SER A 2 6.92 -26.49 2.25
C SER A 2 6.36 -25.13 1.81
N VAL A 3 6.55 -24.76 0.54
CA VAL A 3 6.08 -23.50 -0.06
C VAL A 3 5.30 -23.79 -1.34
N THR A 4 4.12 -23.20 -1.46
CA THR A 4 3.25 -23.27 -2.64
C THR A 4 2.86 -21.87 -3.09
N LEU A 5 2.90 -21.60 -4.38
CA LEU A 5 2.50 -20.33 -4.96
C LEU A 5 1.14 -20.46 -5.66
N ILE A 6 0.31 -19.44 -5.49
CA ILE A 6 -0.96 -19.31 -6.20
C ILE A 6 -0.96 -17.97 -6.93
N GLN A 7 -0.84 -18.02 -8.24
CA GLN A 7 -0.93 -16.84 -9.09
C GLN A 7 -2.40 -16.58 -9.44
N GLY A 8 -2.92 -15.44 -9.03
CA GLY A 8 -4.28 -15.03 -9.36
C GLY A 8 -4.34 -13.59 -9.81
N ARG A 9 -4.88 -13.35 -11.01
CA ARG A 9 -5.12 -12.00 -11.55
C ARG A 9 -6.15 -11.24 -10.70
N ALA A 10 -6.22 -9.92 -10.88
CA ALA A 10 -7.27 -9.13 -10.23
C ALA A 10 -8.66 -9.64 -10.61
N GLY A 11 -9.52 -9.84 -9.61
CA GLY A 11 -10.92 -10.25 -9.83
C GLY A 11 -11.13 -11.71 -10.22
N THR A 12 -10.13 -12.58 -10.03
CA THR A 12 -10.26 -14.03 -10.32
C THR A 12 -10.79 -14.85 -9.14
N GLY A 13 -11.33 -14.22 -8.09
CA GLY A 13 -11.90 -14.93 -6.95
C GLY A 13 -10.87 -15.55 -6.01
N LYS A 14 -9.66 -14.98 -5.90
CA LYS A 14 -8.60 -15.45 -4.98
C LYS A 14 -9.12 -15.66 -3.57
N THR A 15 -9.86 -14.70 -3.02
CA THR A 15 -10.35 -14.78 -1.64
C THR A 15 -11.42 -15.84 -1.46
N THR A 16 -12.31 -16.02 -2.44
CA THR A 16 -13.29 -17.12 -2.41
C THR A 16 -12.58 -18.49 -2.43
N MET A 17 -11.59 -18.64 -3.30
CA MET A 17 -10.74 -19.84 -3.33
C MET A 17 -10.01 -20.03 -1.99
N MET A 18 -9.44 -18.98 -1.43
CA MET A 18 -8.76 -18.99 -0.14
C MET A 18 -9.70 -19.50 0.96
N THR A 19 -10.94 -19.02 1.02
CA THR A 19 -11.94 -19.45 2.01
C THR A 19 -12.19 -20.96 1.94
N GLU A 20 -12.37 -21.51 0.75
CA GLU A 20 -12.60 -22.94 0.57
C GLU A 20 -11.35 -23.78 0.87
N ALA A 21 -10.17 -23.33 0.44
CA ALA A 21 -8.92 -24.00 0.75
C ALA A 21 -8.62 -24.01 2.25
N VAL A 22 -8.89 -22.91 2.96
CA VAL A 22 -8.72 -22.81 4.43
C VAL A 22 -9.63 -23.81 5.14
N LYS A 23 -10.91 -23.93 4.73
CA LYS A 23 -11.82 -24.95 5.29
C LYS A 23 -11.28 -26.37 5.09
N ALA A 24 -10.71 -26.67 3.92
CA ALA A 24 -10.12 -27.98 3.66
C ALA A 24 -8.87 -28.25 4.52
N ILE A 25 -7.99 -27.25 4.69
CA ILE A 25 -6.82 -27.34 5.54
C ILE A 25 -7.22 -27.54 7.00
N GLN A 26 -8.22 -26.81 7.49
CA GLN A 26 -8.72 -26.94 8.86
C GLN A 26 -9.30 -28.32 9.14
N LYS A 27 -9.98 -28.95 8.16
CA LYS A 27 -10.44 -30.34 8.28
C LYS A 27 -9.30 -31.34 8.45
N SER A 28 -8.08 -31.03 7.99
CA SER A 28 -6.89 -31.86 8.22
C SER A 28 -6.23 -31.62 9.59
N GLY A 29 -6.84 -30.83 10.47
CA GLY A 29 -6.32 -30.53 11.81
C GLY A 29 -5.30 -29.39 11.87
N LYS A 30 -5.03 -28.68 10.76
CA LYS A 30 -4.12 -27.56 10.72
C LYS A 30 -4.88 -26.22 10.77
N GLN A 31 -4.32 -25.24 11.46
CA GLN A 31 -4.83 -23.87 11.42
C GLN A 31 -4.15 -23.09 10.29
N VAL A 32 -4.86 -22.08 9.76
CA VAL A 32 -4.32 -21.16 8.76
C VAL A 32 -4.23 -19.76 9.37
N PHE A 33 -3.05 -19.21 9.35
CA PHE A 33 -2.77 -17.83 9.77
C PHE A 33 -2.58 -16.98 8.53
N ALA A 34 -3.50 -16.05 8.30
CA ALA A 34 -3.53 -15.21 7.11
C ALA A 34 -2.80 -13.87 7.37
N PHE A 35 -1.93 -13.49 6.45
CA PHE A 35 -1.20 -12.24 6.49
C PHE A 35 -1.25 -11.52 5.16
N ALA A 36 -1.11 -10.19 5.19
CA ALA A 36 -0.92 -9.39 3.99
C ALA A 36 0.09 -8.25 4.23
N PRO A 37 0.68 -7.65 3.17
CA PRO A 37 1.67 -6.59 3.32
C PRO A 37 1.16 -5.33 4.00
N THR A 38 -0.12 -4.99 3.81
CA THR A 38 -0.72 -3.75 4.31
C THR A 38 -1.81 -4.01 5.35
N ALA A 39 -2.04 -3.03 6.24
CA ALA A 39 -3.11 -3.09 7.22
C ALA A 39 -4.50 -3.13 6.55
N GLU A 40 -4.69 -2.42 5.44
CA GLU A 40 -5.94 -2.44 4.68
C GLU A 40 -6.22 -3.85 4.10
N ALA A 41 -5.24 -4.46 3.45
CA ALA A 41 -5.40 -5.80 2.88
C ALA A 41 -5.63 -6.86 3.98
N SER A 42 -4.91 -6.78 5.11
CA SER A 42 -5.02 -7.77 6.19
C SER A 42 -6.21 -7.51 7.12
N ARG A 43 -6.18 -6.38 7.85
CA ARG A 43 -7.18 -6.07 8.88
C ARG A 43 -8.49 -5.54 8.29
N GLY A 44 -8.43 -4.89 7.12
CA GLY A 44 -9.62 -4.45 6.39
C GLY A 44 -10.24 -5.60 5.60
N VAL A 45 -9.60 -6.01 4.49
CA VAL A 45 -10.20 -6.94 3.53
C VAL A 45 -10.27 -8.36 4.08
N LEU A 46 -9.14 -8.98 4.49
CA LEU A 46 -9.14 -10.37 4.93
C LEU A 46 -10.04 -10.59 6.14
N ARG A 47 -10.06 -9.67 7.12
CA ARG A 47 -10.97 -9.82 8.29
C ARG A 47 -12.43 -9.71 7.89
N ALA A 48 -12.79 -8.81 6.98
CA ALA A 48 -14.14 -8.68 6.47
C ALA A 48 -14.61 -9.95 5.71
N GLU A 49 -13.67 -10.72 5.18
CA GLU A 49 -13.92 -11.98 4.48
C GLU A 49 -13.85 -13.23 5.40
N GLY A 50 -13.81 -13.03 6.72
CA GLY A 50 -13.90 -14.10 7.72
C GLY A 50 -12.57 -14.60 8.27
N PHE A 51 -11.44 -13.98 7.91
CA PHE A 51 -10.12 -14.29 8.50
C PHE A 51 -9.86 -13.38 9.70
N GLU A 52 -10.64 -13.52 10.77
CA GLU A 52 -10.67 -12.60 11.91
C GLU A 52 -9.30 -12.29 12.52
N LYS A 53 -8.38 -13.27 12.55
CA LYS A 53 -7.02 -13.14 13.08
C LYS A 53 -6.00 -12.65 12.05
N ALA A 54 -6.45 -12.26 10.84
CA ALA A 54 -5.52 -11.77 9.82
C ALA A 54 -4.78 -10.52 10.28
N ASP A 55 -3.48 -10.48 10.03
CA ASP A 55 -2.63 -9.33 10.39
C ASP A 55 -1.59 -9.03 9.30
N THR A 56 -0.76 -8.03 9.53
CA THR A 56 0.27 -7.64 8.57
C THR A 56 1.49 -8.55 8.63
N VAL A 57 2.17 -8.69 7.50
CA VAL A 57 3.49 -9.35 7.47
C VAL A 57 4.46 -8.66 8.43
N ALA A 58 4.38 -7.35 8.58
CA ALA A 58 5.21 -6.60 9.53
C ALA A 58 4.95 -7.03 10.98
N ALA A 59 3.68 -7.29 11.37
CA ALA A 59 3.33 -7.81 12.69
C ALA A 59 3.94 -9.20 12.91
N LEU A 60 3.80 -10.13 11.97
CA LEU A 60 4.44 -11.45 12.03
C LEU A 60 5.95 -11.35 12.25
N LEU A 61 6.63 -10.44 11.52
CA LEU A 61 8.08 -10.30 11.59
C LEU A 61 8.58 -9.59 12.87
N ALA A 62 7.73 -8.85 13.56
CA ALA A 62 8.07 -8.09 14.77
C ALA A 62 7.69 -8.81 16.07
N ASP A 63 6.64 -9.61 16.06
CA ASP A 63 6.05 -10.22 17.25
C ASP A 63 6.51 -11.69 17.40
N LYS A 64 7.28 -11.95 18.47
CA LYS A 64 7.81 -13.28 18.78
C LYS A 64 6.73 -14.25 19.27
N GLU A 65 5.74 -13.77 20.00
CA GLU A 65 4.63 -14.61 20.47
C GLU A 65 3.77 -15.06 19.29
N LEU A 66 3.49 -14.14 18.37
CA LEU A 66 2.81 -14.47 17.11
C LEU A 66 3.59 -15.48 16.29
N GLN A 67 4.95 -15.36 16.21
CA GLN A 67 5.79 -16.35 15.55
C GLN A 67 5.70 -17.73 16.22
N HIS A 68 5.64 -17.81 17.55
CA HIS A 68 5.47 -19.11 18.24
C HIS A 68 4.07 -19.70 18.04
N SER A 69 3.03 -18.85 17.98
CA SER A 69 1.65 -19.31 17.81
C SER A 69 1.38 -20.01 16.47
N VAL A 70 2.20 -19.76 15.47
CA VAL A 70 2.05 -20.36 14.12
C VAL A 70 2.80 -21.69 13.96
N LYS A 71 3.46 -22.17 15.02
CA LYS A 71 4.26 -23.39 14.97
C LYS A 71 3.45 -24.59 14.45
N ASP A 72 4.05 -25.33 13.51
CA ASP A 72 3.48 -26.50 12.84
C ASP A 72 2.16 -26.24 12.08
N GLN A 73 1.87 -24.97 11.75
CA GLN A 73 0.64 -24.53 11.09
C GLN A 73 0.88 -24.06 9.64
N VAL A 74 -0.13 -23.46 9.03
CA VAL A 74 -0.06 -22.92 7.67
C VAL A 74 -0.03 -21.40 7.72
N LEU A 75 1.00 -20.81 7.12
CA LEU A 75 1.08 -19.37 6.86
C LEU A 75 0.53 -19.09 5.47
N TRP A 76 -0.52 -18.30 5.39
CA TRP A 76 -1.06 -17.84 4.12
C TRP A 76 -0.77 -16.34 3.96
N ILE A 77 0.06 -16.01 2.98
CA ILE A 77 0.41 -14.61 2.67
C ILE A 77 -0.33 -14.18 1.41
N ASP A 78 -1.29 -13.29 1.56
CA ASP A 78 -1.98 -12.68 0.42
C ASP A 78 -1.24 -11.44 -0.07
N GLU A 79 -1.45 -11.06 -1.35
CA GLU A 79 -0.74 -9.99 -2.04
C GLU A 79 0.79 -10.09 -1.91
N ALA A 80 1.33 -11.32 -1.97
CA ALA A 80 2.76 -11.61 -1.78
C ALA A 80 3.67 -10.92 -2.81
N GLY A 81 3.14 -10.52 -3.98
CA GLY A 81 3.86 -9.71 -4.97
C GLY A 81 4.29 -8.32 -4.48
N LEU A 82 3.66 -7.82 -3.40
CA LEU A 82 4.01 -6.54 -2.78
C LEU A 82 5.11 -6.64 -1.71
N ILE A 83 5.63 -7.85 -1.44
CA ILE A 83 6.67 -8.07 -0.42
C ILE A 83 8.04 -8.00 -1.07
N GLY A 84 8.89 -7.12 -0.56
CA GLY A 84 10.29 -7.03 -0.99
C GLY A 84 11.11 -8.26 -0.59
N SER A 85 12.24 -8.50 -1.27
CA SER A 85 13.04 -9.71 -1.09
C SER A 85 13.56 -9.89 0.33
N ARG A 86 13.88 -8.82 1.05
CA ARG A 86 14.35 -8.87 2.44
C ARG A 86 13.28 -9.42 3.39
N ASP A 87 12.06 -8.92 3.29
CA ASP A 87 10.98 -9.34 4.18
C ASP A 87 10.44 -10.72 3.79
N MET A 88 10.42 -11.06 2.50
CA MET A 88 10.11 -12.42 2.06
C MET A 88 11.10 -13.43 2.64
N LEU A 89 12.40 -13.14 2.59
CA LEU A 89 13.41 -14.01 3.21
C LEU A 89 13.17 -14.18 4.72
N ARG A 90 12.79 -13.11 5.42
CA ARG A 90 12.47 -13.18 6.85
C ARG A 90 11.22 -14.03 7.12
N VAL A 91 10.18 -13.89 6.31
CA VAL A 91 8.97 -14.72 6.39
C VAL A 91 9.32 -16.20 6.21
N LEU A 92 10.09 -16.53 5.18
CA LEU A 92 10.50 -17.91 4.93
C LEU A 92 11.36 -18.49 6.06
N ARG A 93 12.23 -17.67 6.67
CA ARG A 93 13.00 -18.08 7.86
C ARG A 93 12.12 -18.34 9.08
N VAL A 94 11.10 -17.49 9.32
CA VAL A 94 10.11 -17.73 10.39
C VAL A 94 9.37 -19.04 10.11
N ALA A 95 8.95 -19.26 8.88
CA ALA A 95 8.24 -20.49 8.50
C ALA A 95 9.08 -21.74 8.71
N ASP A 96 10.35 -21.70 8.33
CA ASP A 96 11.31 -22.79 8.53
C ASP A 96 11.54 -23.06 10.04
N GLN A 97 11.84 -22.03 10.83
CA GLN A 97 12.03 -22.13 12.28
C GLN A 97 10.80 -22.65 13.03
N GLN A 98 9.61 -22.35 12.55
CA GLN A 98 8.35 -22.77 13.17
C GLN A 98 7.73 -24.00 12.50
N ASN A 99 8.43 -24.65 11.56
CA ASN A 99 7.95 -25.81 10.80
C ASN A 99 6.59 -25.56 10.13
N CYS A 100 6.42 -24.37 9.55
CA CYS A 100 5.18 -23.99 8.88
C CYS A 100 5.18 -24.37 7.41
N ARG A 101 4.00 -24.70 6.87
CA ARG A 101 3.77 -24.67 5.43
C ARG A 101 3.42 -23.25 5.01
N VAL A 102 3.94 -22.77 3.89
CA VAL A 102 3.70 -21.42 3.37
C VAL A 102 2.87 -21.50 2.09
N ILE A 103 1.81 -20.71 2.03
CA ILE A 103 1.03 -20.46 0.80
C ILE A 103 1.17 -18.97 0.48
N LEU A 104 1.66 -18.67 -0.70
CA LEU A 104 1.83 -17.32 -1.21
C LEU A 104 0.82 -17.06 -2.32
N THR A 105 -0.13 -16.15 -2.11
CA THR A 105 -1.02 -15.68 -3.18
C THR A 105 -0.57 -14.32 -3.67
N GLY A 106 -0.56 -14.12 -4.98
CA GLY A 106 -0.10 -12.85 -5.56
C GLY A 106 -0.32 -12.78 -7.07
N ASP A 107 0.01 -11.61 -7.60
CA ASP A 107 0.03 -11.36 -9.04
C ASP A 107 1.28 -10.53 -9.37
N ASP A 108 2.22 -11.12 -10.06
CA ASP A 108 3.48 -10.49 -10.46
C ASP A 108 3.34 -9.46 -11.59
N ARG A 109 2.17 -9.40 -12.21
CA ARG A 109 1.82 -8.42 -13.26
C ARG A 109 1.13 -7.17 -12.74
N GLN A 110 0.74 -7.15 -11.45
CA GLN A 110 0.20 -5.97 -10.76
C GLN A 110 1.32 -5.10 -10.19
N HIS A 111 0.99 -4.29 -9.18
CA HIS A 111 1.98 -3.45 -8.51
C HIS A 111 3.08 -4.30 -7.89
N ARG A 112 4.32 -3.86 -8.07
CA ARG A 112 5.49 -4.47 -7.45
C ARG A 112 5.71 -3.91 -6.05
N ALA A 113 6.50 -4.62 -5.27
CA ALA A 113 6.95 -4.14 -3.98
C ALA A 113 7.62 -2.76 -4.10
N VAL A 114 7.26 -1.83 -3.20
CA VAL A 114 7.98 -0.55 -3.06
C VAL A 114 9.39 -0.81 -2.52
N ALA A 115 9.52 -1.79 -1.62
CA ALA A 115 10.81 -2.26 -1.14
C ALA A 115 11.56 -3.04 -2.23
N ARG A 116 12.89 -3.01 -2.15
CA ARG A 116 13.76 -3.61 -3.18
C ARG A 116 13.50 -5.11 -3.36
N GLY A 117 13.41 -5.53 -4.62
CA GLY A 117 13.31 -6.92 -5.05
C GLY A 117 11.89 -7.35 -5.43
N ASP A 118 11.82 -8.44 -6.18
CA ASP A 118 10.59 -9.05 -6.72
C ASP A 118 10.58 -10.54 -6.33
N ALA A 119 10.38 -10.76 -5.03
CA ALA A 119 10.56 -12.08 -4.42
C ALA A 119 9.57 -13.11 -4.98
N PHE A 120 8.30 -12.72 -5.14
CA PHE A 120 7.27 -13.64 -5.64
C PHE A 120 7.61 -14.16 -7.05
N ARG A 121 8.04 -13.28 -7.95
CA ARG A 121 8.48 -13.67 -9.29
C ARG A 121 9.73 -14.54 -9.26
N VAL A 122 10.72 -14.21 -8.41
CA VAL A 122 11.94 -14.99 -8.26
C VAL A 122 11.64 -16.42 -7.77
N LEU A 123 10.76 -16.57 -6.79
CA LEU A 123 10.33 -17.88 -6.30
C LEU A 123 9.64 -18.71 -7.39
N ARG A 124 8.83 -18.07 -8.25
CA ARG A 124 8.13 -18.73 -9.33
C ARG A 124 9.05 -19.07 -10.51
N GLU A 125 9.79 -18.09 -11.02
CA GLU A 125 10.51 -18.22 -12.30
C GLU A 125 11.92 -18.78 -12.14
N VAL A 126 12.61 -18.44 -11.07
CA VAL A 126 14.01 -18.84 -10.84
C VAL A 126 14.10 -20.05 -9.96
N ALA A 127 13.37 -20.08 -8.85
CA ALA A 127 13.36 -21.24 -7.96
C ALA A 127 12.43 -22.37 -8.45
N GLY A 128 11.58 -22.11 -9.46
CA GLY A 128 10.72 -23.12 -10.06
C GLY A 128 9.69 -23.72 -9.12
N LEU A 129 9.24 -22.98 -8.09
CA LEU A 129 8.28 -23.52 -7.12
C LEU A 129 6.93 -23.82 -7.78
N PRO A 130 6.23 -24.88 -7.33
CA PRO A 130 4.90 -25.23 -7.83
C PRO A 130 3.96 -24.05 -7.74
N THR A 131 3.37 -23.66 -8.88
CA THR A 131 2.48 -22.52 -8.97
C THR A 131 1.14 -22.90 -9.56
N ALA A 132 0.08 -22.82 -8.76
CA ALA A 132 -1.29 -22.90 -9.25
C ALA A 132 -1.75 -21.55 -9.80
N GLY A 133 -2.61 -21.56 -10.82
CA GLY A 133 -3.08 -20.31 -11.46
C GLY A 133 -4.60 -20.21 -11.52
N THR A 134 -5.16 -19.07 -11.11
CA THR A 134 -6.55 -18.70 -11.35
C THR A 134 -6.63 -17.71 -12.50
N ARG A 135 -7.28 -18.09 -13.60
CA ARG A 135 -7.30 -17.29 -14.85
C ARG A 135 -8.63 -16.60 -15.12
N THR A 136 -9.74 -17.15 -14.64
CA THR A 136 -11.08 -16.63 -14.94
C THR A 136 -11.41 -15.39 -14.12
N ILE A 137 -11.77 -14.30 -14.81
CA ILE A 137 -12.11 -13.01 -14.18
C ILE A 137 -13.61 -13.01 -13.86
N TYR A 138 -13.97 -12.88 -12.59
CA TYR A 138 -15.36 -12.84 -12.10
C TYR A 138 -15.83 -11.44 -11.70
N ARG A 139 -14.92 -10.54 -11.33
CA ARG A 139 -15.26 -9.19 -10.80
C ARG A 139 -15.99 -8.34 -11.83
N GLN A 140 -15.58 -8.40 -13.10
CA GLN A 140 -16.21 -7.65 -14.19
C GLN A 140 -17.39 -8.43 -14.75
N ARG A 141 -18.60 -7.93 -14.52
CA ARG A 141 -19.85 -8.57 -14.96
C ARG A 141 -20.17 -8.31 -16.43
N GLN A 142 -19.86 -7.10 -16.92
CA GLN A 142 -20.03 -6.75 -18.34
C GLN A 142 -18.98 -7.46 -19.20
N GLU A 143 -19.41 -8.19 -20.22
CA GLU A 143 -18.54 -9.00 -21.07
C GLU A 143 -17.52 -8.14 -21.84
N ALA A 144 -17.97 -7.02 -22.43
CA ALA A 144 -17.09 -6.10 -23.14
C ALA A 144 -15.99 -5.53 -22.24
N TYR A 145 -16.34 -5.14 -21.00
CA TYR A 145 -15.38 -4.65 -20.01
C TYR A 145 -14.43 -5.75 -19.55
N ARG A 146 -14.94 -6.94 -19.27
CA ARG A 146 -14.13 -8.12 -18.92
C ARG A 146 -13.13 -8.44 -20.02
N SER A 147 -13.55 -8.40 -21.30
CA SER A 147 -12.68 -8.61 -22.46
C SER A 147 -11.56 -7.56 -22.56
N ALA A 148 -11.88 -6.28 -22.30
CA ALA A 148 -10.88 -5.22 -22.27
C ALA A 148 -9.84 -5.43 -21.15
N VAL A 149 -10.32 -5.75 -19.93
CA VAL A 149 -9.46 -6.04 -18.77
C VAL A 149 -8.59 -7.27 -19.00
N ALA A 150 -9.12 -8.31 -19.65
CA ALA A 150 -8.34 -9.50 -20.00
C ALA A 150 -7.18 -9.17 -20.94
N ASP A 151 -7.42 -8.37 -22.00
CA ASP A 151 -6.37 -7.92 -22.91
C ASP A 151 -5.29 -7.10 -22.18
N LEU A 152 -5.69 -6.16 -21.32
CA LEU A 152 -4.75 -5.38 -20.53
C LEU A 152 -3.91 -6.28 -19.61
N ALA A 153 -4.53 -7.27 -18.96
CA ALA A 153 -3.85 -8.22 -18.10
C ALA A 153 -2.88 -9.15 -18.85
N GLU A 154 -3.09 -9.34 -20.16
CA GLU A 154 -2.19 -10.09 -21.03
C GLU A 154 -1.08 -9.23 -21.66
N GLY A 155 -1.06 -7.93 -21.36
CA GLY A 155 -0.09 -7.00 -21.94
C GLY A 155 -0.47 -6.52 -23.35
N LYS A 156 -1.66 -6.87 -23.84
CA LYS A 156 -2.23 -6.39 -25.10
C LYS A 156 -2.83 -4.99 -24.92
N THR A 157 -2.00 -4.04 -24.46
CA THR A 157 -2.43 -2.72 -23.97
C THR A 157 -3.22 -1.94 -25.02
N ALA A 158 -2.73 -1.90 -26.26
CA ALA A 158 -3.41 -1.18 -27.36
C ALA A 158 -4.81 -1.74 -27.66
N GLN A 159 -4.97 -3.06 -27.61
CA GLN A 159 -6.25 -3.71 -27.87
C GLN A 159 -7.24 -3.48 -26.72
N GLY A 160 -6.78 -3.64 -25.48
CA GLY A 160 -7.58 -3.36 -24.30
C GLY A 160 -8.02 -1.90 -24.23
N PHE A 161 -7.12 -0.95 -24.50
CA PHE A 161 -7.43 0.48 -24.54
C PHE A 161 -8.49 0.80 -25.61
N LYS A 162 -8.33 0.28 -26.84
CA LYS A 162 -9.31 0.47 -27.93
C LYS A 162 -10.70 -0.07 -27.58
N LYS A 163 -10.79 -1.17 -26.80
CA LYS A 163 -12.06 -1.68 -26.30
C LYS A 163 -12.69 -0.72 -25.29
N LEU A 164 -11.90 -0.16 -24.36
CA LEU A 164 -12.37 0.84 -23.41
C LEU A 164 -12.86 2.12 -24.09
N GLU A 165 -12.17 2.58 -25.13
CA GLU A 165 -12.58 3.72 -25.97
C GLU A 165 -13.95 3.46 -26.62
N LYS A 166 -14.12 2.30 -27.28
CA LYS A 166 -15.39 1.92 -27.90
C LYS A 166 -16.55 1.85 -26.91
N MET A 167 -16.27 1.58 -25.64
CA MET A 167 -17.27 1.59 -24.56
C MET A 167 -17.57 2.99 -24.03
N GLY A 168 -16.88 4.04 -24.50
CA GLY A 168 -16.98 5.39 -23.96
C GLY A 168 -16.38 5.56 -22.57
N ALA A 169 -15.55 4.60 -22.12
CA ALA A 169 -14.88 4.65 -20.84
C ALA A 169 -13.65 5.57 -20.85
N VAL A 170 -13.11 5.87 -22.04
CA VAL A 170 -12.03 6.83 -22.26
C VAL A 170 -12.61 8.08 -22.91
N LYS A 171 -12.27 9.23 -22.36
CA LYS A 171 -12.70 10.54 -22.86
C LYS A 171 -11.47 11.41 -23.00
N GLU A 172 -11.22 11.88 -24.19
CA GLU A 172 -10.18 12.87 -24.48
C GLU A 172 -10.76 14.28 -24.23
N LEU A 173 -10.08 15.07 -23.44
CA LEU A 173 -10.51 16.41 -23.04
C LEU A 173 -9.32 17.35 -23.00
N GLU A 174 -9.54 18.62 -23.25
CA GLU A 174 -8.56 19.67 -23.00
C GLU A 174 -8.23 19.75 -21.49
N SER A 175 -6.96 20.03 -21.16
CA SER A 175 -6.46 20.02 -19.78
C SER A 175 -7.29 20.85 -18.83
N GLU A 176 -7.85 21.98 -19.30
CA GLU A 176 -8.67 22.90 -18.50
C GLU A 176 -10.05 22.30 -18.16
N GLN A 177 -10.56 21.40 -19.01
CA GLN A 177 -11.89 20.78 -18.86
C GLN A 177 -11.88 19.53 -17.97
N ILE A 178 -10.71 18.92 -17.76
CA ILE A 178 -10.59 17.62 -17.05
C ILE A 178 -11.16 17.73 -15.63
N ILE A 179 -10.79 18.76 -14.88
CA ILE A 179 -11.19 18.91 -13.47
C ILE A 179 -12.69 19.12 -13.35
N ASP A 180 -13.26 19.99 -14.21
CA ASP A 180 -14.69 20.26 -14.20
C ASP A 180 -15.49 19.02 -14.60
N ARG A 181 -15.02 18.27 -15.59
CA ARG A 181 -15.67 17.03 -16.02
C ARG A 181 -15.58 15.95 -14.94
N LEU A 182 -14.42 15.71 -14.35
CA LEU A 182 -14.27 14.77 -13.23
C LEU A 182 -15.17 15.13 -12.05
N THR A 183 -15.25 16.42 -11.74
CA THR A 183 -16.12 16.93 -10.68
C THR A 183 -17.59 16.66 -10.99
N ALA A 184 -18.03 16.95 -12.22
CA ALA A 184 -19.41 16.70 -12.63
C ALA A 184 -19.79 15.22 -12.57
N ASP A 185 -18.94 14.32 -13.10
CA ASP A 185 -19.16 12.87 -13.08
C ASP A 185 -19.18 12.33 -11.64
N TYR A 186 -18.31 12.86 -10.74
CA TYR A 186 -18.30 12.52 -9.32
C TYR A 186 -19.62 12.93 -8.64
N ILE A 187 -20.02 14.18 -8.80
CA ILE A 187 -21.24 14.74 -8.20
C ILE A 187 -22.49 14.01 -8.70
N GLU A 188 -22.56 13.69 -9.98
CA GLU A 188 -23.66 12.89 -10.54
C GLU A 188 -23.75 11.50 -9.88
N THR A 189 -22.60 10.87 -9.68
CA THR A 189 -22.51 9.56 -9.03
C THR A 189 -22.97 9.61 -7.57
N VAL A 190 -22.54 10.64 -6.82
CA VAL A 190 -22.94 10.87 -5.43
C VAL A 190 -24.43 11.21 -5.31
N LYS A 191 -25.00 11.97 -6.26
CA LYS A 191 -26.44 12.24 -6.30
C LYS A 191 -27.27 10.97 -6.48
N LYS A 192 -26.75 9.98 -7.20
CA LYS A 192 -27.36 8.65 -7.38
C LYS A 192 -27.17 7.72 -6.17
N GLY A 193 -26.59 8.20 -5.07
CA GLY A 193 -26.34 7.40 -3.86
C GLY A 193 -25.24 6.36 -4.03
N LYS A 194 -24.39 6.47 -5.06
CA LYS A 194 -23.29 5.56 -5.32
C LYS A 194 -21.97 6.12 -4.78
N LEU A 195 -21.03 5.24 -4.45
CA LEU A 195 -19.66 5.60 -4.11
C LEU A 195 -18.85 5.80 -5.39
N ALA A 196 -18.00 6.83 -5.39
CA ALA A 196 -17.05 7.10 -6.46
C ALA A 196 -15.66 7.36 -5.87
N LEU A 197 -14.64 6.89 -6.55
CA LEU A 197 -13.24 7.20 -6.26
C LEU A 197 -12.63 7.90 -7.45
N VAL A 198 -12.03 9.06 -7.20
CA VAL A 198 -11.24 9.80 -8.22
C VAL A 198 -9.77 9.53 -7.95
N VAL A 199 -9.06 9.07 -8.97
CA VAL A 199 -7.62 8.84 -8.92
C VAL A 199 -6.92 9.87 -9.80
N SER A 200 -5.91 10.56 -9.25
CA SER A 200 -5.11 11.54 -9.98
C SER A 200 -3.62 11.17 -9.87
N PRO A 201 -2.85 11.30 -10.96
CA PRO A 201 -1.45 10.90 -11.00
C PRO A 201 -0.54 11.79 -10.14
N THR A 202 -0.92 13.05 -9.89
CA THR A 202 -0.10 14.00 -9.13
C THR A 202 -0.81 14.55 -7.90
N HIS A 203 -0.03 14.87 -6.86
CA HIS A 203 -0.58 15.52 -5.66
C HIS A 203 -1.23 16.88 -5.98
N LYS A 204 -0.62 17.66 -6.88
CA LYS A 204 -1.11 18.99 -7.27
C LYS A 204 -2.49 18.93 -7.96
N GLU A 205 -2.66 17.99 -8.88
CA GLU A 205 -3.96 17.78 -9.54
C GLU A 205 -5.01 17.25 -8.58
N ARG A 206 -4.63 16.29 -7.72
CA ARG A 206 -5.51 15.77 -6.67
C ARG A 206 -6.05 16.88 -5.76
N GLU A 207 -5.22 17.83 -5.35
CA GLU A 207 -5.64 18.96 -4.54
C GLU A 207 -6.66 19.81 -5.28
N LYS A 208 -6.40 20.18 -6.53
CA LYS A 208 -7.35 20.96 -7.36
C LYS A 208 -8.70 20.24 -7.51
N VAL A 209 -8.70 18.94 -7.79
CA VAL A 209 -9.91 18.14 -7.92
C VAL A 209 -10.67 18.07 -6.59
N ASN A 210 -9.97 17.85 -5.47
CA ASN A 210 -10.57 17.82 -4.14
C ASN A 210 -11.22 19.16 -3.78
N ASP A 211 -10.56 20.27 -4.04
CA ASP A 211 -11.10 21.61 -3.76
C ASP A 211 -12.37 21.87 -4.60
N ARG A 212 -12.34 21.49 -5.87
CA ARG A 212 -13.50 21.65 -6.75
C ARG A 212 -14.69 20.78 -6.32
N ILE A 213 -14.45 19.51 -6.03
CA ILE A 213 -15.48 18.60 -5.50
C ILE A 213 -16.02 19.10 -4.17
N ARG A 214 -15.16 19.57 -3.25
CA ARG A 214 -15.58 20.13 -1.96
C ARG A 214 -16.51 21.31 -2.14
N SER A 215 -16.17 22.25 -3.02
CA SER A 215 -17.00 23.42 -3.30
C SER A 215 -18.39 23.02 -3.80
N GLU A 216 -18.48 22.05 -4.71
CA GLU A 216 -19.75 21.54 -5.21
C GLU A 216 -20.57 20.82 -4.12
N LEU A 217 -19.92 20.01 -3.28
CA LEU A 217 -20.60 19.35 -2.15
C LEU A 217 -21.09 20.34 -1.09
N GLN A 218 -20.37 21.45 -0.88
CA GLN A 218 -20.82 22.55 -0.02
C GLN A 218 -22.04 23.27 -0.62
N SER A 219 -22.05 23.52 -1.92
CA SER A 219 -23.19 24.10 -2.64
C SER A 219 -24.43 23.20 -2.53
N LEU A 220 -24.25 21.89 -2.58
CA LEU A 220 -25.28 20.88 -2.38
C LEU A 220 -25.67 20.64 -0.91
N LYS A 221 -25.08 21.38 0.04
CA LYS A 221 -25.28 21.21 1.50
C LYS A 221 -24.92 19.79 2.00
N LYS A 222 -24.14 19.02 1.25
CA LYS A 222 -23.62 17.70 1.66
C LYS A 222 -22.43 17.80 2.60
N VAL A 223 -21.67 18.90 2.53
CA VAL A 223 -20.54 19.23 3.39
C VAL A 223 -20.78 20.61 3.98
N SER A 224 -20.45 20.80 5.26
CA SER A 224 -20.59 22.08 5.94
C SER A 224 -19.70 23.15 5.31
N LYS A 225 -20.20 24.39 5.25
CA LYS A 225 -19.40 25.56 4.91
C LYS A 225 -18.54 26.06 6.08
N ARG A 226 -18.78 25.56 7.31
CA ARG A 226 -17.98 25.93 8.47
C ARG A 226 -16.61 25.29 8.36
N GLU A 227 -15.60 26.11 8.24
CA GLU A 227 -14.20 25.66 8.12
C GLU A 227 -13.47 25.77 9.46
N ARG A 228 -12.56 24.84 9.70
CA ARG A 228 -11.60 24.91 10.78
C ARG A 228 -10.22 24.81 10.15
N VAL A 229 -9.34 25.71 10.53
CA VAL A 229 -7.94 25.70 10.07
C VAL A 229 -7.15 24.77 10.98
N PHE A 230 -6.44 23.82 10.39
CA PHE A 230 -5.50 22.95 11.09
C PHE A 230 -4.14 23.08 10.42
N THR A 231 -3.09 23.29 11.22
CA THR A 231 -1.73 23.21 10.72
C THR A 231 -1.34 21.75 10.51
N LYS A 232 -1.00 21.40 9.29
CA LYS A 232 -0.51 20.07 8.91
C LYS A 232 0.95 20.16 8.48
N LEU A 233 1.80 19.33 9.09
CA LEU A 233 3.14 19.12 8.55
C LEU A 233 3.04 18.30 7.28
N GLN A 234 3.72 18.77 6.23
CA GLN A 234 3.82 18.06 4.95
C GLN A 234 5.23 17.52 4.81
N SER A 235 5.36 16.21 4.58
CA SER A 235 6.67 15.62 4.32
C SER A 235 7.27 16.19 3.03
N LEU A 236 8.53 16.58 3.09
CA LEU A 236 9.29 17.03 1.93
C LEU A 236 9.80 15.86 1.10
N ASN A 237 9.60 14.61 1.58
CA ASN A 237 10.03 13.38 0.91
C ASN A 237 11.50 13.40 0.50
N PHE A 238 12.37 13.92 1.38
CA PHE A 238 13.80 13.93 1.13
C PHE A 238 14.33 12.49 1.10
N THR A 239 15.15 12.20 0.12
CA THR A 239 15.97 10.98 0.12
C THR A 239 17.01 11.04 1.24
N ASP A 240 17.54 9.89 1.68
CA ASP A 240 18.56 9.85 2.73
C ASP A 240 19.79 10.69 2.37
N ALA A 241 20.16 10.72 1.09
CA ALA A 241 21.22 11.61 0.60
C ALA A 241 20.90 13.10 0.79
N ARG A 242 19.64 13.51 0.54
CA ARG A 242 19.18 14.88 0.79
C ARG A 242 19.09 15.21 2.28
N LYS A 243 18.66 14.26 3.10
CA LYS A 243 18.61 14.40 4.56
C LYS A 243 20.01 14.51 5.18
N ALA A 244 21.00 13.86 4.57
CA ALA A 244 22.39 13.94 5.01
C ALA A 244 23.09 15.25 4.64
N ASP A 245 22.53 16.03 3.73
CA ASP A 245 23.10 17.31 3.27
C ASP A 245 22.47 18.49 4.05
N PRO A 246 23.26 19.21 4.88
CA PRO A 246 22.77 20.33 5.69
C PRO A 246 22.20 21.47 4.86
N THR A 247 22.61 21.64 3.60
CA THR A 247 22.16 22.74 2.74
C THR A 247 20.68 22.66 2.39
N ASN A 248 20.08 21.50 2.55
CA ASN A 248 18.64 21.28 2.30
C ASN A 248 17.75 21.74 3.46
N TYR A 249 18.32 22.08 4.62
CA TYR A 249 17.54 22.51 5.78
C TYR A 249 17.39 24.01 5.83
N LYS A 250 16.20 24.45 6.23
CA LYS A 250 15.88 25.87 6.46
C LYS A 250 15.27 26.04 7.84
N THR A 251 15.54 27.19 8.46
CA THR A 251 14.89 27.56 9.73
C THR A 251 13.36 27.42 9.64
N GLY A 252 12.77 26.84 10.66
CA GLY A 252 11.34 26.57 10.73
C GLY A 252 10.91 25.20 10.16
N MET A 253 11.78 24.46 9.47
CA MET A 253 11.49 23.06 9.11
C MET A 253 11.38 22.22 10.37
N VAL A 254 10.52 21.19 10.31
CA VAL A 254 10.33 20.24 11.41
C VAL A 254 10.92 18.90 11.03
N VAL A 255 11.78 18.38 11.88
CA VAL A 255 12.33 17.02 11.77
C VAL A 255 11.54 16.10 12.71
N GLN A 256 11.08 14.97 12.20
CA GLN A 256 10.40 13.95 12.99
C GLN A 256 11.24 12.68 13.05
N ALA A 257 11.59 12.23 14.26
CA ALA A 257 12.34 11.01 14.47
C ALA A 257 11.44 9.77 14.36
N HIS A 258 11.78 8.82 13.49
CA HIS A 258 11.08 7.52 13.39
C HIS A 258 11.71 6.45 14.29
N LEU A 259 12.99 6.60 14.57
CA LEU A 259 13.76 5.78 15.50
C LEU A 259 14.49 6.71 16.49
N LYS A 260 15.01 6.15 17.56
CA LYS A 260 15.88 6.90 18.47
C LYS A 260 17.15 7.32 17.75
N ILE A 261 17.42 8.62 17.71
CA ILE A 261 18.61 9.24 17.10
C ILE A 261 19.61 9.63 18.19
N SER A 262 19.14 10.26 19.27
CA SER A 262 19.91 10.69 20.41
C SER A 262 19.08 10.66 21.69
N GLY A 263 19.64 11.11 22.82
CA GLY A 263 18.88 11.24 24.06
C GLY A 263 17.71 12.22 23.97
N GLU A 264 17.85 13.27 23.18
CA GLU A 264 16.83 14.32 23.00
C GLU A 264 15.85 14.01 21.83
N LEU A 265 16.28 13.21 20.85
CA LEU A 265 15.50 12.83 19.69
C LEU A 265 15.12 11.34 19.76
N THR A 266 14.05 11.07 20.47
CA THR A 266 13.48 9.72 20.62
C THR A 266 12.43 9.43 19.53
N LYS A 267 12.06 8.17 19.38
CA LYS A 267 11.03 7.77 18.41
C LYS A 267 9.75 8.57 18.59
N GLY A 268 9.26 9.17 17.50
CA GLY A 268 8.05 9.99 17.47
C GLY A 268 8.25 11.44 17.87
N SER A 269 9.42 11.82 18.41
CA SER A 269 9.71 13.23 18.77
C SER A 269 9.81 14.11 17.53
N LYS A 270 9.44 15.36 17.70
CA LYS A 270 9.55 16.41 16.69
C LYS A 270 10.44 17.52 17.23
N ALA A 271 11.29 18.07 16.37
CA ALA A 271 12.12 19.22 16.67
C ALA A 271 12.16 20.17 15.48
N THR A 272 12.23 21.46 15.74
CA THR A 272 12.25 22.49 14.70
C THR A 272 13.67 22.90 14.39
N VAL A 273 14.01 23.03 13.12
CA VAL A 273 15.31 23.58 12.68
C VAL A 273 15.38 25.04 13.10
N GLU A 274 16.33 25.38 13.95
CA GLU A 274 16.54 26.72 14.43
C GLU A 274 17.57 27.50 13.58
N ARG A 275 18.67 26.83 13.24
CA ARG A 275 19.72 27.38 12.38
C ARG A 275 20.54 26.28 11.72
N VAL A 276 21.21 26.66 10.64
CA VAL A 276 22.18 25.81 9.94
C VAL A 276 23.53 26.57 9.95
N GLU A 277 24.56 25.93 10.50
CA GLU A 277 25.90 26.49 10.63
C GLU A 277 26.94 25.54 10.02
N GLY A 278 27.45 25.89 8.86
CA GLY A 278 28.39 25.03 8.14
C GLY A 278 27.79 23.66 7.85
N ARG A 279 28.34 22.61 8.45
CA ARG A 279 27.85 21.22 8.31
C ARG A 279 26.91 20.75 9.43
N LYS A 280 26.48 21.64 10.30
CA LYS A 280 25.63 21.33 11.45
C LYS A 280 24.25 21.94 11.29
N VAL A 281 23.22 21.13 11.56
CA VAL A 281 21.82 21.56 11.65
C VAL A 281 21.45 21.55 13.13
N TRP A 282 21.08 22.71 13.64
CA TRP A 282 20.65 22.87 15.02
C TRP A 282 19.15 22.81 15.12
N LEU A 283 18.68 21.99 16.04
CA LEU A 283 17.27 21.74 16.29
C LEU A 283 16.88 22.22 17.67
N LYS A 284 15.65 22.72 17.79
CA LYS A 284 14.98 23.01 19.04
C LYS A 284 13.87 22.00 19.29
N THR A 285 13.96 21.27 20.38
CA THR A 285 12.95 20.29 20.78
C THR A 285 11.69 20.98 21.33
N ALA A 286 10.59 20.23 21.47
CA ALA A 286 9.37 20.73 22.10
C ALA A 286 9.58 21.18 23.56
N SER A 287 10.59 20.66 24.25
CA SER A 287 10.99 21.08 25.62
C SER A 287 11.88 22.34 25.64
N GLY A 288 12.20 22.92 24.48
CA GLY A 288 13.02 24.11 24.34
C GLY A 288 14.53 23.85 24.33
N LYS A 289 14.97 22.58 24.45
CA LYS A 289 16.38 22.22 24.40
C LYS A 289 16.93 22.28 22.98
N GLU A 290 18.15 22.77 22.82
CA GLU A 290 18.88 22.72 21.57
C GLU A 290 19.69 21.43 21.46
N CYS A 291 19.71 20.84 20.27
CA CYS A 291 20.55 19.72 19.93
C CYS A 291 20.96 19.77 18.45
N SER A 292 22.08 19.16 18.08
CA SER A 292 22.45 19.02 16.68
C SER A 292 21.80 17.77 16.08
N LEU A 293 21.35 17.88 14.80
CA LEU A 293 20.84 16.74 14.05
C LEU A 293 22.02 15.87 13.55
N PRO A 294 22.09 14.60 13.96
CA PRO A 294 23.11 13.68 13.44
C PRO A 294 22.79 13.24 12.02
N LEU A 295 23.27 13.99 11.02
CA LEU A 295 22.98 13.76 9.59
C LEU A 295 23.39 12.38 9.08
N GLY A 296 24.34 11.71 9.74
CA GLY A 296 24.71 10.32 9.43
C GLY A 296 23.63 9.27 9.73
N HIS A 297 22.56 9.65 10.40
CA HIS A 297 21.40 8.80 10.71
C HIS A 297 20.16 9.21 9.90
N ALA A 298 20.35 9.58 8.64
CA ALA A 298 19.30 10.04 7.73
C ALA A 298 18.14 9.04 7.55
N ASP A 299 18.39 7.76 7.77
CA ASP A 299 17.42 6.66 7.78
C ASP A 299 16.45 6.65 8.98
N ARG A 300 16.67 7.51 9.99
CA ARG A 300 15.95 7.50 11.26
C ARG A 300 14.99 8.66 11.45
N PHE A 301 14.93 9.59 10.50
CA PHE A 301 14.04 10.76 10.59
C PHE A 301 13.56 11.24 9.22
N ASP A 302 12.49 12.06 9.23
CA ASP A 302 11.96 12.83 8.10
C ASP A 302 11.88 14.31 8.42
#